data_1b912ae18c63f7b1925c5a5958a9ddd2
#
_entry.id   1b912ae18c63f7b1925c5a5958a9ddd2
#
_cell.length_a   1.000
_cell.length_b   1.000
_cell.length_c   1.000
_cell.angle_alpha   90.00
_cell.angle_beta   90.00
_cell.angle_gamma   90.00
#
_symmetry.space_group_name_H-M   'P 1'
#
loop_
_entity.id
_entity.type
_entity.pdbx_description
1 polymer ?
#
loop_
_entity_poly.entity_id
_entity_poly.type
_entity_poly.pdbx_seq_one_letter_code
_entity_poly.pdbx_strand_id
1 'polypeptide(L)'
;MQCTPEEDRERREALYSFLLARGDKWTSMEQTTDSIPMYPTYTRSTYHNSTARRLLTRDIEAVNSSDKFEKIIVSGKYGIKLANENDFQKFLKSEFGEIFRKLRRVRRIAQKGSRDQQIDLEGQVREAFLAEWLMEGGEEDENCSPE
;
A
#
# COMPACT_ATOMS: atom_id res chain seq x y z
N MET A 1 14.27 3.74 -18.70
CA MET A 1 14.61 2.33 -18.42
C MET A 1 13.35 1.59 -17.98
N GLN A 2 12.94 0.63 -18.75
CA GLN A 2 11.88 -0.27 -18.34
C GLN A 2 12.53 -1.48 -17.67
N CYS A 3 12.27 -1.67 -16.40
CA CYS A 3 12.68 -2.88 -15.70
C CYS A 3 11.84 -4.06 -16.20
N THR A 4 12.45 -5.22 -16.37
CA THR A 4 11.72 -6.44 -16.69
C THR A 4 10.91 -6.89 -15.47
N PRO A 5 9.80 -7.64 -15.66
CA PRO A 5 9.03 -8.20 -14.54
C PRO A 5 9.87 -9.05 -13.58
N GLU A 6 10.89 -9.69 -14.10
CA GLU A 6 11.81 -10.53 -13.33
C GLU A 6 12.74 -9.70 -12.43
N GLU A 7 13.31 -8.62 -12.97
CA GLU A 7 14.10 -7.65 -12.20
C GLU A 7 13.28 -6.99 -11.11
N ASP A 8 12.03 -6.63 -11.39
CA ASP A 8 11.11 -6.07 -10.40
C ASP A 8 10.83 -7.06 -9.26
N ARG A 9 10.62 -8.32 -9.58
CA ARG A 9 10.42 -9.38 -8.58
C ARG A 9 11.64 -9.56 -7.68
N GLU A 10 12.81 -9.69 -8.28
CA GLU A 10 14.08 -9.87 -7.55
C GLU A 10 14.38 -8.68 -6.63
N ARG A 11 14.13 -7.46 -7.11
CA ARG A 11 14.33 -6.24 -6.33
C ARG A 11 13.38 -6.18 -5.13
N ARG A 12 12.12 -6.54 -5.30
CA ARG A 12 11.11 -6.59 -4.24
C ARG A 12 11.43 -7.66 -3.19
N GLU A 13 11.89 -8.81 -3.60
CA GLU A 13 12.37 -9.85 -2.69
C GLU A 13 13.60 -9.39 -1.90
N ALA A 14 14.54 -8.71 -2.55
CA ALA A 14 15.70 -8.14 -1.89
C ALA A 14 15.32 -7.05 -0.88
N LEU A 15 14.38 -6.18 -1.22
CA LEU A 15 13.83 -5.16 -0.32
C LEU A 15 13.20 -5.79 0.93
N TYR A 16 12.34 -6.76 0.74
CA TYR A 16 11.68 -7.45 1.86
C TYR A 16 12.71 -8.16 2.78
N SER A 17 13.65 -8.88 2.20
CA SER A 17 14.71 -9.56 2.95
C SER A 17 15.61 -8.59 3.72
N PHE A 18 15.92 -7.45 3.12
CA PHE A 18 16.71 -6.40 3.78
C PHE A 18 15.96 -5.85 5.01
N LEU A 19 14.68 -5.52 4.86
CA LEU A 19 13.86 -5.01 5.96
C LEU A 19 13.60 -6.06 7.04
N LEU A 20 13.46 -7.33 6.65
CA LEU A 20 13.31 -8.43 7.58
C LEU A 20 14.57 -8.59 8.46
N ALA A 21 15.74 -8.47 7.89
CA ALA A 21 17.01 -8.49 8.62
C ALA A 21 17.18 -7.30 9.56
N ARG A 22 16.58 -6.16 9.26
CA ARG A 22 16.58 -4.97 10.12
C ARG A 22 15.65 -5.08 11.33
N GLY A 23 14.67 -6.00 11.30
CA GLY A 23 13.70 -6.17 12.37
C GLY A 23 12.82 -4.93 12.59
N ASP A 24 12.66 -4.52 13.85
CA ASP A 24 11.84 -3.36 14.23
C ASP A 24 12.53 -1.99 14.06
N LYS A 25 13.71 -1.96 13.47
CA LYS A 25 14.46 -0.72 13.27
C LYS A 25 13.93 0.04 12.04
N TRP A 26 13.67 1.31 12.23
CA TRP A 26 13.41 2.22 11.13
C TRP A 26 14.67 2.43 10.29
N THR A 27 14.53 2.36 8.99
CA THR A 27 15.61 2.63 8.04
C THR A 27 15.14 3.70 7.06
N SER A 28 15.95 4.74 6.86
CA SER A 28 15.61 5.77 5.89
C SER A 28 15.47 5.18 4.49
N MET A 29 14.61 5.76 3.66
CA MET A 29 14.46 5.35 2.26
C MET A 29 15.78 5.45 1.50
N GLU A 30 16.55 6.49 1.76
CA GLU A 30 17.87 6.73 1.18
C GLU A 30 18.84 5.61 1.54
N GLN A 31 18.95 5.27 2.82
CA GLN A 31 19.80 4.18 3.29
C GLN A 31 19.37 2.83 2.72
N THR A 32 18.07 2.61 2.59
CA THR A 32 17.53 1.38 2.01
C THR A 32 17.96 1.23 0.54
N THR A 33 17.81 2.27 -0.25
CA THR A 33 18.21 2.24 -1.66
C THR A 33 19.72 2.17 -1.86
N ASP A 34 20.51 2.80 -0.98
CA ASP A 34 21.96 2.68 -0.98
C ASP A 34 22.46 1.27 -0.65
N SER A 35 21.75 0.56 0.21
CA SER A 35 22.13 -0.76 0.70
C SER A 35 21.76 -1.90 -0.25
N ILE A 36 20.83 -1.67 -1.16
CA ILE A 36 20.37 -2.67 -2.12
C ILE A 36 20.89 -2.33 -3.51
N PRO A 37 21.81 -3.14 -4.08
CA PRO A 37 22.49 -2.81 -5.35
C PRO A 37 21.56 -2.68 -6.57
N MET A 38 20.36 -3.25 -6.50
CA MET A 38 19.37 -3.23 -7.58
C MET A 38 18.71 -1.86 -7.77
N TYR A 39 18.84 -0.95 -6.80
CA TYR A 39 18.37 0.42 -6.96
C TYR A 39 19.44 1.29 -7.63
N PRO A 40 19.04 2.23 -8.50
CA PRO A 40 19.98 3.16 -9.14
C PRO A 40 20.74 3.99 -8.13
N THR A 41 21.98 4.31 -8.44
CA THR A 41 22.78 5.26 -7.67
C THR A 41 22.26 6.71 -7.85
N TYR A 42 22.35 7.51 -6.81
CA TYR A 42 21.96 8.92 -6.81
C TYR A 42 22.91 9.72 -5.92
N THR A 43 22.90 11.04 -6.05
CA THR A 43 23.56 11.92 -5.10
C THR A 43 22.56 12.30 -4.00
N ARG A 44 23.05 12.55 -2.77
CA ARG A 44 22.19 12.94 -1.63
C ARG A 44 21.29 14.12 -1.94
N SER A 45 21.81 15.12 -2.65
CA SER A 45 21.05 16.31 -3.03
C SER A 45 19.92 16.05 -4.01
N THR A 46 19.97 14.97 -4.77
CA THR A 46 18.98 14.60 -5.80
C THR A 46 18.08 13.46 -5.41
N TYR A 47 18.25 12.89 -4.23
CA TYR A 47 17.50 11.68 -3.81
C TYR A 47 15.98 11.87 -3.90
N HIS A 48 15.44 12.96 -3.43
CA HIS A 48 13.99 13.20 -3.41
C HIS A 48 13.33 13.17 -4.80
N ASN A 49 14.08 13.48 -5.84
CA ASN A 49 13.63 13.43 -7.22
C ASN A 49 14.23 12.27 -8.02
N SER A 50 14.93 11.36 -7.33
CA SER A 50 15.66 10.27 -7.97
C SER A 50 14.73 9.15 -8.46
N THR A 51 15.20 8.43 -9.49
CA THR A 51 14.57 7.18 -9.94
C THR A 51 14.57 6.13 -8.84
N ALA A 52 15.60 6.09 -8.01
CA ALA A 52 15.70 5.18 -6.87
C ALA A 52 14.50 5.32 -5.91
N ARG A 53 14.16 6.55 -5.53
CA ARG A 53 13.01 6.80 -4.65
C ARG A 53 11.68 6.40 -5.29
N ARG A 54 11.50 6.69 -6.57
CA ARG A 54 10.28 6.31 -7.31
C ARG A 54 10.12 4.80 -7.38
N LEU A 55 11.21 4.08 -7.68
CA LEU A 55 11.21 2.63 -7.69
C LEU A 55 10.94 2.04 -6.31
N LEU A 56 11.55 2.58 -5.26
CA LEU A 56 11.31 2.13 -3.89
C LEU A 56 9.84 2.31 -3.49
N THR A 57 9.26 3.47 -3.75
CA THR A 57 7.84 3.74 -3.47
C THR A 57 6.92 2.74 -4.20
N ARG A 58 7.19 2.49 -5.46
CA ARG A 58 6.46 1.52 -6.27
C ARG A 58 6.62 0.08 -5.76
N ASP A 59 7.81 -0.28 -5.31
CA ASP A 59 8.08 -1.60 -4.74
C ASP A 59 7.38 -1.80 -3.40
N ILE A 60 7.32 -0.76 -2.55
CA ILE A 60 6.57 -0.79 -1.29
C ILE A 60 5.08 -1.05 -1.57
N GLU A 61 4.49 -0.34 -2.51
CA GLU A 61 3.09 -0.56 -2.89
C GLU A 61 2.85 -1.99 -3.42
N ALA A 62 3.76 -2.49 -4.24
CA ALA A 62 3.66 -3.83 -4.79
C ALA A 62 3.81 -4.93 -3.71
N VAL A 63 4.72 -4.77 -2.76
CA VAL A 63 4.88 -5.68 -1.62
C VAL A 63 3.61 -5.69 -0.76
N ASN A 64 3.07 -4.51 -0.46
CA ASN A 64 1.87 -4.37 0.37
C ASN A 64 0.60 -4.94 -0.29
N SER A 65 0.57 -4.97 -1.61
CA SER A 65 -0.57 -5.50 -2.38
C SER A 65 -0.44 -6.98 -2.75
N SER A 66 0.71 -7.59 -2.49
CA SER A 66 1.01 -8.98 -2.86
C SER A 66 0.78 -9.93 -1.69
N ASP A 67 0.08 -11.03 -1.95
CA ASP A 67 -0.11 -12.12 -0.99
C ASP A 67 1.17 -12.94 -0.72
N LYS A 68 2.18 -12.76 -1.54
CA LYS A 68 3.47 -13.45 -1.42
C LYS A 68 4.25 -13.04 -0.17
N PHE A 69 4.07 -11.81 0.31
CA PHE A 69 4.78 -11.27 1.46
C PHE A 69 3.86 -11.21 2.68
N GLU A 70 4.29 -11.81 3.78
CA GLU A 70 3.47 -11.91 4.99
C GLU A 70 3.21 -10.57 5.69
N LYS A 71 4.22 -9.70 5.69
CA LYS A 71 4.16 -8.41 6.38
C LYS A 71 4.10 -7.25 5.41
N ILE A 72 3.43 -6.17 5.81
CA ILE A 72 3.42 -4.92 5.07
C ILE A 72 4.62 -4.04 5.45
N ILE A 73 5.01 -3.17 4.53
CA ILE A 73 6.00 -2.13 4.76
C ILE A 73 5.26 -0.86 5.16
N VAL A 74 5.58 -0.30 6.31
CA VAL A 74 5.02 0.97 6.79
C VAL A 74 6.06 2.08 6.70
N SER A 75 5.60 3.27 6.37
CA SER A 75 6.39 4.50 6.29
C SER A 75 6.08 5.41 7.46
N GLY A 76 7.08 6.08 7.98
CA GLY A 76 6.94 7.02 9.07
C GLY A 76 8.00 8.12 9.03
N LYS A 77 8.07 8.90 10.09
CA LYS A 77 9.01 10.02 10.22
C LYS A 77 10.48 9.59 10.07
N TYR A 78 10.81 8.37 10.47
CA TYR A 78 12.19 7.87 10.49
C TYR A 78 12.53 6.93 9.33
N GLY A 79 11.67 6.82 8.35
CA GLY A 79 11.86 5.99 7.17
C GLY A 79 10.82 4.89 7.04
N ILE A 80 11.27 3.69 6.72
CA ILE A 80 10.43 2.52 6.48
C ILE A 80 10.86 1.34 7.37
N LYS A 81 9.93 0.45 7.62
CA LYS A 81 10.17 -0.84 8.30
C LYS A 81 9.07 -1.84 7.95
N LEU A 82 9.31 -3.12 8.20
CA LEU A 82 8.24 -4.10 8.22
C LEU A 82 7.36 -3.89 9.47
N ALA A 83 6.05 -3.87 9.28
CA ALA A 83 5.10 -3.63 10.36
C ALA A 83 5.09 -4.80 11.34
N ASN A 84 5.22 -4.50 12.64
CA ASN A 84 4.80 -5.42 13.68
C ASN A 84 3.28 -5.31 13.91
N GLU A 85 2.70 -6.09 14.79
CA GLU A 85 1.27 -6.09 15.06
C GLU A 85 0.74 -4.70 15.44
N ASN A 86 1.47 -3.97 16.27
CA ASN A 86 1.09 -2.63 16.71
C ASN A 86 1.14 -1.62 15.55
N ASP A 87 2.19 -1.67 14.73
CA ASP A 87 2.32 -0.82 13.54
C ASP A 87 1.21 -1.09 12.52
N PHE A 88 0.86 -2.35 12.33
CA PHE A 88 -0.22 -2.77 11.45
C PHE A 88 -1.58 -2.20 11.91
N GLN A 89 -1.89 -2.30 13.19
CA GLN A 89 -3.11 -1.72 13.75
C GLN A 89 -3.17 -0.20 13.60
N LYS A 90 -2.07 0.48 13.82
CA LYS A 90 -1.97 1.94 13.60
C LYS A 90 -2.17 2.31 12.14
N PHE A 91 -1.57 1.55 11.23
CA PHE A 91 -1.73 1.74 9.79
C PHE A 91 -3.18 1.61 9.37
N LEU A 92 -3.86 0.53 9.74
CA LEU A 92 -5.27 0.31 9.44
C LEU A 92 -6.16 1.43 10.00
N LYS A 93 -5.93 1.84 11.23
CA LYS A 93 -6.67 2.93 11.85
C LYS A 93 -6.50 4.26 11.10
N SER A 94 -5.29 4.54 10.63
CA SER A 94 -5.01 5.73 9.82
C SER A 94 -5.71 5.68 8.45
N GLU A 95 -5.63 4.56 7.75
CA GLU A 95 -6.28 4.35 6.45
C GLU A 95 -7.80 4.46 6.55
N PHE A 96 -8.41 3.80 7.52
CA PHE A 96 -9.85 3.93 7.78
C PHE A 96 -10.25 5.37 8.13
N GLY A 97 -9.43 6.07 8.91
CA GLY A 97 -9.66 7.46 9.23
C GLY A 97 -9.69 8.37 8.00
N GLU A 98 -8.84 8.13 7.02
CA GLU A 98 -8.82 8.85 5.74
C GLU A 98 -10.06 8.53 4.88
N ILE A 99 -10.44 7.27 4.80
CA ILE A 99 -11.63 6.83 4.07
C ILE A 99 -12.88 7.51 4.66
N PHE A 100 -13.03 7.51 5.99
CA PHE A 100 -14.16 8.17 6.65
C PHE A 100 -14.17 9.68 6.48
N ARG A 101 -13.00 10.33 6.44
CA ARG A 101 -12.91 11.76 6.12
C ARG A 101 -13.38 12.08 4.70
N LYS A 102 -12.97 11.26 3.74
CA LYS A 102 -13.41 11.39 2.33
C LYS A 102 -14.91 11.18 2.19
N LEU A 103 -15.47 10.17 2.84
CA LEU A 103 -16.91 9.90 2.86
C LEU A 103 -17.71 11.06 3.45
N ARG A 104 -17.27 11.61 4.58
CA ARG A 104 -17.92 12.78 5.19
C ARG A 104 -17.87 14.01 4.28
N ARG A 105 -16.76 14.22 3.59
CA ARG A 105 -16.63 15.30 2.60
C ARG A 105 -17.59 15.13 1.45
N VAL A 106 -17.66 13.95 0.86
CA VAL A 106 -18.59 13.63 -0.23
C VAL A 106 -20.05 13.82 0.21
N ARG A 107 -20.39 13.36 1.41
CA ARG A 107 -21.73 13.57 2.00
C ARG A 107 -22.09 15.05 2.11
N ARG A 108 -21.19 15.89 2.60
CA ARG A 108 -21.42 17.34 2.67
C ARG A 108 -21.62 17.98 1.31
N ILE A 109 -20.86 17.58 0.29
CA ILE A 109 -20.98 18.07 -1.09
C ILE A 109 -22.31 17.64 -1.68
N ALA A 110 -22.70 16.39 -1.50
CA ALA A 110 -23.99 15.86 -1.97
C ALA A 110 -25.18 16.58 -1.33
N GLN A 111 -25.13 16.89 -0.04
CA GLN A 111 -26.16 17.65 0.68
C GLN A 111 -26.30 19.08 0.17
N LYS A 112 -25.22 19.70 -0.30
CA LYS A 112 -25.27 21.04 -0.92
C LYS A 112 -25.86 21.04 -2.32
N GLY A 113 -25.62 19.95 -3.08
CA GLY A 113 -26.03 19.86 -4.49
C GLY A 113 -27.47 19.45 -4.72
N SER A 114 -28.12 18.82 -3.75
CA SER A 114 -29.43 18.23 -3.91
C SER A 114 -30.37 18.51 -2.75
N ARG A 115 -30.80 19.79 -2.60
CA ARG A 115 -31.89 20.10 -1.67
C ARG A 115 -33.22 19.48 -2.08
N ASP A 116 -33.34 19.12 -3.36
CA ASP A 116 -34.59 18.62 -3.95
C ASP A 116 -34.57 17.12 -4.33
N GLN A 117 -33.42 16.44 -4.21
CA GLN A 117 -33.31 15.01 -4.49
C GLN A 117 -32.69 14.31 -3.26
N GLN A 118 -33.50 13.49 -2.59
CA GLN A 118 -32.97 12.55 -1.60
C GLN A 118 -32.14 11.50 -2.32
N ILE A 119 -30.85 11.77 -2.44
CA ILE A 119 -29.88 10.76 -2.90
C ILE A 119 -29.49 9.94 -1.67
N ASP A 120 -29.85 8.67 -1.66
CA ASP A 120 -29.36 7.71 -0.67
C ASP A 120 -27.89 7.36 -0.96
N LEU A 121 -27.02 8.30 -0.64
CA LEU A 121 -25.59 8.15 -0.88
C LEU A 121 -24.99 7.01 -0.03
N GLU A 122 -25.49 6.81 1.18
CA GLU A 122 -25.04 5.74 2.06
C GLU A 122 -25.39 4.37 1.48
N GLY A 123 -26.60 4.22 0.92
CA GLY A 123 -27.02 3.01 0.23
C GLY A 123 -26.18 2.72 -1.01
N GLN A 124 -25.91 3.75 -1.83
CA GLN A 124 -25.09 3.60 -3.04
C GLN A 124 -23.65 3.22 -2.72
N VAL A 125 -23.04 3.84 -1.72
CA VAL A 125 -21.67 3.49 -1.28
C VAL A 125 -21.62 2.08 -0.71
N ARG A 126 -22.63 1.69 0.08
CA ARG A 126 -22.73 0.32 0.62
C ARG A 126 -22.88 -0.72 -0.47
N GLU A 127 -23.73 -0.47 -1.45
CA GLU A 127 -23.93 -1.37 -2.61
C GLU A 127 -22.64 -1.51 -3.43
N ALA A 128 -21.97 -0.41 -3.73
CA ALA A 128 -20.71 -0.42 -4.47
C ALA A 128 -19.62 -1.19 -3.70
N PHE A 129 -19.48 -0.97 -2.40
CA PHE A 129 -18.53 -1.67 -1.55
C PHE A 129 -18.81 -3.18 -1.48
N LEU A 130 -20.07 -3.57 -1.30
CA LEU A 130 -20.46 -4.97 -1.26
C LEU A 130 -20.27 -5.67 -2.61
N ALA A 131 -20.54 -4.98 -3.71
CA ALA A 131 -20.33 -5.52 -5.05
C ALA A 131 -18.84 -5.82 -5.31
N GLU A 132 -17.94 -4.91 -4.96
CA GLU A 132 -16.49 -5.13 -5.07
C GLU A 132 -16.03 -6.27 -4.15
N TRP A 133 -16.46 -6.27 -2.89
CA TRP A 133 -16.12 -7.33 -1.95
C TRP A 133 -16.56 -8.71 -2.41
N LEU A 134 -17.79 -8.84 -2.93
CA LEU A 134 -18.30 -10.12 -3.43
C LEU A 134 -17.58 -10.59 -4.70
N MET A 135 -17.10 -9.65 -5.54
CA MET A 135 -16.28 -9.99 -6.71
C MET A 135 -14.90 -10.51 -6.32
N GLU A 136 -14.25 -9.90 -5.33
CA GLU A 136 -12.95 -10.33 -4.83
C GLU A 136 -13.03 -11.65 -4.04
N GLY A 137 -14.13 -11.91 -3.32
CA GLY A 137 -14.35 -13.14 -2.56
C GLY A 137 -14.84 -14.34 -3.38
N GLY A 138 -15.21 -14.13 -4.65
CA GLY A 138 -15.73 -15.18 -5.53
C GLY A 138 -14.68 -16.05 -6.22
N GLU A 139 -13.41 -15.71 -6.14
CA GLU A 139 -12.32 -16.46 -6.78
C GLU A 139 -11.65 -17.52 -5.89
N GLU A 140 -11.97 -17.58 -4.60
CA GLU A 140 -11.32 -18.52 -3.66
C GLU A 140 -12.01 -19.86 -3.48
N ASP A 141 -13.22 -20.10 -4.00
CA ASP A 141 -13.99 -21.31 -3.68
C ASP A 141 -14.07 -22.40 -4.77
N GLU A 142 -13.36 -22.27 -5.88
CA GLU A 142 -13.41 -23.30 -6.93
C GLU A 142 -12.29 -24.37 -6.87
N ASN A 143 -11.48 -24.44 -5.83
CA ASN A 143 -10.39 -25.43 -5.76
C ASN A 143 -10.38 -26.30 -4.50
N CYS A 144 -11.51 -26.56 -3.90
CA CYS A 144 -11.69 -27.65 -2.95
C CYS A 144 -12.68 -28.67 -3.51
N SER A 145 -12.20 -29.54 -4.39
CA SER A 145 -12.85 -30.83 -4.61
C SER A 145 -12.40 -31.79 -3.51
N PRO A 146 -13.27 -32.23 -2.61
CA PRO A 146 -12.96 -33.36 -1.75
C PRO A 146 -13.05 -34.63 -2.56
N GLU A 147 -11.98 -35.35 -2.69
CA GLU A 147 -12.05 -36.79 -2.92
C GLU A 147 -12.22 -37.50 -1.60
#